data_7177e548d8ec3b4687a43da8c54fe593
#
_entry.id   7177e548d8ec3b4687a43da8c54fe593
#
_cell.length_a   1.000
_cell.length_b   1.000
_cell.length_c   1.000
_cell.angle_alpha   90.00
_cell.angle_beta   90.00
_cell.angle_gamma   90.00
#
_symmetry.space_group_name_H-M   'P 1'
#
loop_
_entity.id
_entity.type
_entity.pdbx_description
1 polymer ?
#
loop_
_entity_poly.entity_id
_entity_poly.type
_entity_poly.pdbx_seq_one_letter_code
_entity_poly.pdbx_strand_id
1 'polypeptide(L)'
;MQRNKIKRKIYLRIVGTLMATYLVLMTAFSLFLISREKEVNVLQLGTLALQVNNRVEDILGDTTESSGPGRDTAKLKKELAKQISFISYSGAEAALYSGDYSLIYNTNDYWECSYTEYSEGSKNYNGYGYLNPREWFSEEETSELENYLNARPQAEKAGDLAGYSLDLEGLWVDNEMIIPEKIKVVPMYANTFDEEGQLKSSSGTHLKAITYTSDYEQNSKKLPYFKYGGIQPANNRLLDPAEAAGLRELVLDQEKLKEAVRHFPDKDYNFSERVRGLTYHFYWPQPHQNTVKLTDDQGNYSEFWTVFARQVNLWDECRETLVFVWGACLITFLSVALILAGQTYKTYRQREELEQFRRDTASALAHDLKTPLSIISGYAQNLTENVRTEKREHYAAGIQTNVERMDEIIREILELSGLEAGLLPIKSEEVSLQAVCTQVIDRYRQVCAEKLIQISLEGEAVVKADPSLMERVIDNLLVNALDNTPEGGRIGLEISAGTFSLFNSGSHIPEEKIEEIWLPYKKGDESRGRTKGTGLGLAIARTILELFHFSYGAKNTGEGVVFWFKFII
;
A
#
# COMPACT_ATOMS: atom_id res chain seq x y z
N MET A 1 33.78 5.30 -1.81
CA MET A 1 32.96 6.13 -2.71
C MET A 1 32.22 5.29 -3.75
N GLN A 2 32.85 4.31 -4.39
CA GLN A 2 32.30 3.45 -5.44
C GLN A 2 31.14 2.54 -4.95
N ARG A 3 31.25 1.95 -3.76
CA ARG A 3 30.22 1.11 -3.11
C ARG A 3 28.89 1.83 -2.89
N ASN A 4 28.92 3.10 -2.47
CA ASN A 4 27.69 3.88 -2.29
C ASN A 4 27.01 4.23 -3.64
N LYS A 5 27.78 4.35 -4.73
CA LYS A 5 27.23 4.56 -6.08
C LYS A 5 26.47 3.32 -6.57
N ILE A 6 27.03 2.12 -6.35
CA ILE A 6 26.40 0.85 -6.76
C ILE A 6 25.12 0.60 -5.95
N LYS A 7 25.18 0.77 -4.61
CA LYS A 7 23.99 0.67 -3.75
C LYS A 7 22.88 1.58 -4.26
N ARG A 8 23.16 2.88 -4.48
CA ARG A 8 22.20 3.85 -4.99
C ARG A 8 21.63 3.45 -6.36
N LYS A 9 22.45 2.90 -7.25
CA LYS A 9 22.01 2.45 -8.58
C LYS A 9 21.04 1.26 -8.51
N ILE A 10 21.30 0.28 -7.64
CA ILE A 10 20.42 -0.88 -7.41
C ILE A 10 19.07 -0.41 -6.86
N TYR A 11 19.11 0.43 -5.79
CA TYR A 11 17.88 0.95 -5.18
C TYR A 11 17.06 1.78 -6.17
N LEU A 12 17.68 2.72 -6.89
CA LEU A 12 16.97 3.54 -7.89
C LEU A 12 16.33 2.71 -9.00
N ARG A 13 16.99 1.64 -9.46
CA ARG A 13 16.44 0.78 -10.51
C ARG A 13 15.24 -0.01 -10.01
N ILE A 14 15.34 -0.66 -8.85
CA ILE A 14 14.27 -1.50 -8.31
C ILE A 14 13.08 -0.65 -7.86
N VAL A 15 13.33 0.41 -7.08
CA VAL A 15 12.28 1.32 -6.64
C VAL A 15 11.62 2.00 -7.83
N GLY A 16 12.39 2.48 -8.81
CA GLY A 16 11.87 3.14 -10.00
C GLY A 16 10.97 2.24 -10.86
N THR A 17 11.36 0.98 -11.08
CA THR A 17 10.52 0.03 -11.86
C THR A 17 9.23 -0.30 -11.13
N LEU A 18 9.29 -0.58 -9.82
CA LEU A 18 8.10 -0.89 -9.02
C LEU A 18 7.16 0.31 -8.89
N MET A 19 7.70 1.52 -8.74
CA MET A 19 6.89 2.75 -8.72
C MET A 19 6.24 3.04 -10.07
N ALA A 20 6.91 2.77 -11.19
CA ALA A 20 6.31 2.89 -12.52
C ALA A 20 5.13 1.90 -12.68
N THR A 21 5.31 0.65 -12.26
CA THR A 21 4.24 -0.36 -12.27
C THR A 21 3.07 0.06 -11.38
N TYR A 22 3.36 0.57 -10.17
CA TYR A 22 2.35 1.12 -9.27
C TYR A 22 1.51 2.21 -9.94
N LEU A 23 2.16 3.19 -10.58
CA LEU A 23 1.45 4.29 -11.25
C LEU A 23 0.52 3.79 -12.36
N VAL A 24 0.99 2.86 -13.19
CA VAL A 24 0.16 2.27 -14.27
C VAL A 24 -1.05 1.53 -13.70
N LEU A 25 -0.85 0.69 -12.70
CA LEU A 25 -1.94 -0.07 -12.07
C LEU A 25 -2.96 0.85 -11.39
N MET A 26 -2.49 1.85 -10.66
CA MET A 26 -3.38 2.77 -9.96
C MET A 26 -4.15 3.69 -10.90
N THR A 27 -3.54 4.10 -12.01
CA THR A 27 -4.25 4.85 -13.05
C THR A 27 -5.36 4.00 -13.69
N ALA A 28 -5.05 2.75 -14.04
CA ALA A 28 -6.04 1.82 -14.60
C ALA A 28 -7.18 1.55 -13.60
N PHE A 29 -6.86 1.33 -12.33
CA PHE A 29 -7.86 1.17 -11.27
C PHE A 29 -8.75 2.39 -11.11
N SER A 30 -8.18 3.61 -11.14
CA SER A 30 -8.95 4.84 -11.03
C SER A 30 -9.93 5.02 -12.19
N LEU A 31 -9.49 4.73 -13.41
CA LEU A 31 -10.37 4.77 -14.59
C LEU A 31 -11.50 3.72 -14.49
N PHE A 32 -11.17 2.52 -14.05
CA PHE A 32 -12.17 1.47 -13.83
C PHE A 32 -13.20 1.87 -12.76
N LEU A 33 -12.74 2.41 -11.61
CA LEU A 33 -13.64 2.82 -10.53
C LEU A 33 -14.60 3.93 -10.99
N ILE A 34 -14.08 4.95 -11.68
CA ILE A 34 -14.89 6.05 -12.23
C ILE A 34 -15.93 5.52 -13.25
N SER A 35 -15.52 4.60 -14.13
CA SER A 35 -16.44 3.99 -15.10
C SER A 35 -17.55 3.19 -14.41
N ARG A 36 -17.17 2.40 -13.40
CA ARG A 36 -18.14 1.63 -12.60
C ARG A 36 -19.12 2.54 -11.88
N GLU A 37 -18.62 3.61 -11.24
CA GLU A 37 -19.49 4.54 -10.50
C GLU A 37 -20.48 5.24 -11.42
N LYS A 38 -20.07 5.53 -12.64
CA LYS A 38 -20.95 6.04 -13.67
C LYS A 38 -22.12 5.10 -13.97
N GLU A 39 -21.85 3.81 -14.14
CA GLU A 39 -22.88 2.78 -14.35
C GLU A 39 -23.81 2.64 -13.14
N VAL A 40 -23.26 2.68 -11.93
CA VAL A 40 -24.04 2.60 -10.68
C VAL A 40 -25.03 3.77 -10.58
N ASN A 41 -24.62 4.99 -10.91
CA ASN A 41 -25.51 6.16 -10.88
C ASN A 41 -26.66 6.04 -11.89
N VAL A 42 -26.41 5.51 -13.09
CA VAL A 42 -27.47 5.23 -14.06
C VAL A 42 -28.48 4.22 -13.52
N LEU A 43 -28.00 3.12 -12.93
CA LEU A 43 -28.87 2.09 -12.34
C LEU A 43 -29.68 2.61 -11.14
N GLN A 44 -29.10 3.47 -10.33
CA GLN A 44 -29.80 4.10 -9.20
C GLN A 44 -30.97 4.96 -9.69
N LEU A 45 -30.77 5.77 -10.74
CA LEU A 45 -31.86 6.55 -11.33
C LEU A 45 -32.97 5.66 -11.90
N GLY A 46 -32.60 4.58 -12.58
CA GLY A 46 -33.58 3.59 -13.07
C GLY A 46 -34.39 2.97 -11.93
N THR A 47 -33.75 2.64 -10.81
CA THR A 47 -34.44 2.12 -9.62
C THR A 47 -35.38 3.14 -9.00
N LEU A 48 -34.95 4.40 -8.90
CA LEU A 48 -35.77 5.49 -8.40
C LEU A 48 -37.01 5.71 -9.30
N ALA A 49 -36.80 5.69 -10.62
CA ALA A 49 -37.90 5.83 -11.61
C ALA A 49 -38.92 4.69 -11.49
N LEU A 50 -38.48 3.47 -11.30
CA LEU A 50 -39.39 2.33 -11.06
C LEU A 50 -40.17 2.47 -9.76
N GLN A 51 -39.59 2.99 -8.70
CA GLN A 51 -40.29 3.24 -7.42
C GLN A 51 -41.40 4.29 -7.61
N VAL A 52 -41.12 5.36 -8.36
CA VAL A 52 -42.13 6.37 -8.68
C VAL A 52 -43.22 5.81 -9.59
N ASN A 53 -42.85 5.02 -10.62
CA ASN A 53 -43.87 4.37 -11.48
C ASN A 53 -44.80 3.47 -10.67
N ASN A 54 -44.25 2.64 -9.76
CA ASN A 54 -45.06 1.79 -8.88
C ASN A 54 -46.01 2.64 -8.00
N ARG A 55 -45.52 3.77 -7.50
CA ARG A 55 -46.36 4.68 -6.70
C ARG A 55 -47.47 5.34 -7.54
N VAL A 56 -47.17 5.72 -8.78
CA VAL A 56 -48.21 6.22 -9.71
C VAL A 56 -49.28 5.16 -9.94
N GLU A 57 -48.87 3.89 -10.12
CA GLU A 57 -49.80 2.78 -10.32
C GLU A 57 -50.69 2.55 -9.10
N ASP A 58 -50.15 2.58 -7.88
CA ASP A 58 -50.92 2.48 -6.64
C ASP A 58 -51.99 3.61 -6.55
N ILE A 59 -51.59 4.86 -6.81
CA ILE A 59 -52.49 6.00 -6.75
C ILE A 59 -53.64 5.88 -7.75
N LEU A 60 -53.34 5.41 -8.95
CA LEU A 60 -54.32 5.24 -10.01
C LEU A 60 -55.19 4.00 -9.84
N GLY A 61 -54.62 2.93 -9.29
CA GLY A 61 -55.32 1.65 -9.00
C GLY A 61 -56.40 1.79 -7.95
N ASP A 62 -56.23 2.68 -6.96
CA ASP A 62 -57.24 3.02 -5.96
C ASP A 62 -58.44 3.79 -6.51
N THR A 63 -58.45 4.18 -7.80
CA THR A 63 -59.47 5.01 -8.42
C THR A 63 -60.50 4.24 -9.26
N THR A 64 -60.57 2.92 -9.16
CA THR A 64 -61.38 2.04 -10.03
C THR A 64 -62.91 2.25 -9.97
N GLU A 65 -63.43 3.17 -9.15
CA GLU A 65 -64.85 3.51 -9.16
C GLU A 65 -65.12 5.02 -9.40
N SER A 66 -65.47 5.39 -10.61
CA SER A 66 -66.20 6.62 -10.93
C SER A 66 -65.47 7.96 -11.09
N SER A 67 -64.41 8.09 -11.86
CA SER A 67 -63.81 9.39 -12.17
C SER A 67 -63.84 9.68 -13.66
N GLY A 68 -64.42 10.82 -14.07
CA GLY A 68 -64.35 11.31 -15.45
C GLY A 68 -62.96 11.83 -15.84
N PRO A 69 -62.76 12.11 -17.14
CA PRO A 69 -61.46 12.60 -17.62
C PRO A 69 -61.01 13.87 -16.89
N GLY A 70 -59.73 13.96 -16.55
CA GLY A 70 -59.10 15.10 -15.85
C GLY A 70 -59.04 15.00 -14.31
N ARG A 71 -59.89 14.20 -13.66
CA ARG A 71 -59.83 14.04 -12.19
C ARG A 71 -58.66 13.19 -11.70
N ASP A 72 -58.27 12.21 -12.50
CA ASP A 72 -57.17 11.30 -12.12
C ASP A 72 -55.81 12.02 -12.10
N THR A 73 -55.59 12.95 -13.05
CA THR A 73 -54.39 13.78 -13.09
C THR A 73 -54.27 14.73 -11.90
N ALA A 74 -55.38 15.35 -11.46
CA ALA A 74 -55.37 16.23 -10.30
C ALA A 74 -55.08 15.47 -8.99
N LYS A 75 -55.69 14.27 -8.80
CA LYS A 75 -55.38 13.39 -7.67
C LYS A 75 -53.94 12.94 -7.71
N LEU A 76 -53.46 12.54 -8.89
CA LEU A 76 -52.07 12.10 -9.10
C LEU A 76 -51.08 13.21 -8.75
N LYS A 77 -51.26 14.43 -9.26
CA LYS A 77 -50.41 15.58 -8.95
C LYS A 77 -50.32 15.83 -7.46
N LYS A 78 -51.46 15.79 -6.78
CA LYS A 78 -51.55 15.97 -5.34
C LYS A 78 -50.80 14.88 -4.53
N GLU A 79 -50.99 13.62 -4.87
CA GLU A 79 -50.32 12.54 -4.18
C GLU A 79 -48.82 12.51 -4.51
N LEU A 80 -48.38 12.85 -5.74
CA LEU A 80 -46.98 13.01 -6.10
C LEU A 80 -46.30 14.17 -5.39
N ALA A 81 -47.06 15.29 -5.13
CA ALA A 81 -46.54 16.39 -4.32
C ALA A 81 -46.03 15.93 -2.96
N LYS A 82 -46.68 14.93 -2.36
CA LYS A 82 -46.23 14.33 -1.09
C LYS A 82 -44.93 13.53 -1.19
N GLN A 83 -44.50 13.21 -2.39
CA GLN A 83 -43.22 12.49 -2.64
C GLN A 83 -42.06 13.44 -2.98
N ILE A 84 -42.29 14.75 -3.00
CA ILE A 84 -41.25 15.75 -3.34
C ILE A 84 -40.01 15.58 -2.46
N SER A 85 -40.21 15.45 -1.16
CA SER A 85 -39.11 15.28 -0.21
C SER A 85 -38.25 14.07 -0.54
N PHE A 86 -38.87 12.93 -0.88
CA PHE A 86 -38.14 11.69 -1.24
C PHE A 86 -37.30 11.87 -2.51
N ILE A 87 -37.86 12.49 -3.55
CA ILE A 87 -37.16 12.74 -4.82
C ILE A 87 -36.02 13.74 -4.60
N SER A 88 -36.30 14.86 -3.94
CA SER A 88 -35.32 15.92 -3.66
C SER A 88 -34.19 15.49 -2.77
N TYR A 89 -34.41 14.62 -1.78
CA TYR A 89 -33.36 14.04 -0.96
C TYR A 89 -32.40 13.15 -1.75
N SER A 90 -32.83 12.58 -2.88
CA SER A 90 -31.97 11.84 -3.78
C SER A 90 -31.03 12.74 -4.61
N GLY A 91 -31.17 14.06 -4.54
CA GLY A 91 -30.47 15.02 -5.39
C GLY A 91 -30.87 14.95 -6.86
N ALA A 92 -32.09 14.47 -7.13
CA ALA A 92 -32.63 14.33 -8.48
C ALA A 92 -33.81 15.25 -8.72
N GLU A 93 -34.01 15.64 -9.96
CA GLU A 93 -35.23 16.24 -10.47
C GLU A 93 -36.02 15.21 -11.27
N ALA A 94 -37.34 15.27 -11.21
CA ALA A 94 -38.21 14.33 -11.91
C ALA A 94 -39.36 15.04 -12.65
N ALA A 95 -39.75 14.46 -13.78
CA ALA A 95 -40.97 14.86 -14.51
C ALA A 95 -41.73 13.62 -14.96
N LEU A 96 -43.04 13.74 -15.01
CA LEU A 96 -43.97 12.73 -15.50
C LEU A 96 -44.64 13.23 -16.77
N TYR A 97 -44.60 12.43 -17.82
CA TYR A 97 -45.16 12.73 -19.13
C TYR A 97 -46.17 11.66 -19.55
N SER A 98 -47.20 12.07 -20.24
CA SER A 98 -48.12 11.18 -20.93
C SER A 98 -47.44 10.51 -22.14
N GLY A 99 -48.12 9.55 -22.76
CA GLY A 99 -47.62 8.84 -23.93
C GLY A 99 -47.41 9.72 -25.18
N ASP A 100 -48.06 10.84 -25.26
CA ASP A 100 -47.88 11.87 -26.29
C ASP A 100 -46.81 12.93 -25.94
N TYR A 101 -46.09 12.70 -24.84
CA TYR A 101 -45.04 13.58 -24.29
C TYR A 101 -45.52 14.89 -23.70
N SER A 102 -46.84 15.03 -23.38
CA SER A 102 -47.33 16.20 -22.63
C SER A 102 -46.89 16.07 -21.15
N LEU A 103 -46.46 17.19 -20.56
CA LEU A 103 -46.03 17.24 -19.16
C LEU A 103 -47.26 17.12 -18.25
N ILE A 104 -47.25 16.17 -17.33
CA ILE A 104 -48.26 15.94 -16.31
C ILE A 104 -47.87 16.56 -14.98
N TYR A 105 -46.62 16.33 -14.58
CA TYR A 105 -46.10 16.73 -13.27
C TYR A 105 -44.57 16.91 -13.32
N ASN A 106 -44.06 17.83 -12.55
CA ASN A 106 -42.62 17.91 -12.22
C ASN A 106 -42.42 18.21 -10.74
N THR A 107 -41.22 17.91 -10.23
CA THR A 107 -40.87 18.05 -8.80
C THR A 107 -40.94 19.49 -8.27
N ASN A 108 -40.98 20.49 -9.13
CA ASN A 108 -40.94 21.89 -8.75
C ASN A 108 -42.31 22.58 -8.89
N ASP A 109 -43.35 21.85 -9.27
CA ASP A 109 -44.70 22.41 -9.34
C ASP A 109 -45.28 22.72 -7.96
N TYR A 110 -44.72 22.11 -6.92
CA TYR A 110 -45.24 22.23 -5.55
C TYR A 110 -44.14 22.61 -4.56
N TRP A 111 -44.50 23.52 -3.64
CA TRP A 111 -43.64 23.90 -2.53
C TRP A 111 -44.16 23.27 -1.24
N GLU A 112 -43.25 22.70 -0.45
CA GLU A 112 -43.58 22.19 0.88
C GLU A 112 -43.73 23.37 1.85
N CYS A 113 -44.85 23.39 2.60
CA CYS A 113 -45.17 24.43 3.54
C CYS A 113 -45.47 23.86 4.90
N SER A 114 -45.15 24.63 5.93
CA SER A 114 -45.60 24.37 7.30
C SER A 114 -46.50 25.48 7.77
N TYR A 115 -47.48 25.16 8.60
CA TYR A 115 -48.37 26.17 9.19
C TYR A 115 -48.67 25.82 10.64
N THR A 116 -48.98 26.82 11.46
CA THR A 116 -49.34 26.61 12.88
C THR A 116 -50.80 26.25 12.99
N GLU A 117 -51.11 24.99 13.33
CA GLU A 117 -52.46 24.50 13.55
C GLU A 117 -53.06 25.09 14.83
N TYR A 118 -52.31 24.96 15.95
CA TYR A 118 -52.69 25.57 17.22
C TYR A 118 -51.44 25.76 18.09
N SER A 119 -51.61 26.61 19.12
CA SER A 119 -50.54 26.87 20.08
C SER A 119 -51.04 26.56 21.49
N GLU A 120 -50.22 25.87 22.28
CA GLU A 120 -50.48 25.55 23.70
C GLU A 120 -49.32 26.07 24.54
N GLY A 121 -49.55 27.17 25.24
CA GLY A 121 -48.49 27.88 25.94
C GLY A 121 -47.40 28.41 24.99
N SER A 122 -46.17 27.93 25.16
CA SER A 122 -45.02 28.27 24.31
C SER A 122 -44.77 27.27 23.17
N LYS A 123 -45.59 26.22 23.03
CA LYS A 123 -45.42 25.19 22.00
C LYS A 123 -46.40 25.43 20.85
N ASN A 124 -45.91 25.42 19.64
CA ASN A 124 -46.69 25.39 18.42
C ASN A 124 -46.76 23.97 17.88
N TYR A 125 -47.97 23.56 17.50
CA TYR A 125 -48.23 22.32 16.79
C TYR A 125 -48.42 22.67 15.32
N ASN A 126 -47.56 22.12 14.47
CA ASN A 126 -47.50 22.48 13.06
C ASN A 126 -48.11 21.38 12.20
N GLY A 127 -48.94 21.83 11.27
CA GLY A 127 -49.37 21.07 10.11
C GLY A 127 -48.45 21.31 8.92
N TYR A 128 -48.50 20.41 7.96
CA TYR A 128 -47.74 20.48 6.73
C TYR A 128 -48.66 20.38 5.53
N GLY A 129 -48.29 21.01 4.43
CA GLY A 129 -49.04 20.99 3.19
C GLY A 129 -48.21 21.39 1.98
N TYR A 130 -48.84 21.38 0.82
CA TYR A 130 -48.17 21.60 -0.46
C TYR A 130 -48.85 22.75 -1.20
N LEU A 131 -48.05 23.69 -1.66
CA LEU A 131 -48.52 24.87 -2.42
C LEU A 131 -48.03 24.75 -3.86
N ASN A 132 -48.99 24.82 -4.82
CA ASN A 132 -48.63 25.09 -6.22
C ASN A 132 -48.74 26.60 -6.45
N PRO A 133 -47.64 27.34 -6.57
CA PRO A 133 -47.70 28.79 -6.72
C PRO A 133 -48.33 29.23 -8.03
N ARG A 134 -48.19 28.44 -9.10
CA ARG A 134 -48.73 28.76 -10.44
C ARG A 134 -50.26 28.72 -10.52
N GLU A 135 -50.92 28.14 -9.53
CA GLU A 135 -52.38 28.18 -9.43
C GLU A 135 -52.92 29.52 -8.86
N TRP A 136 -52.02 30.26 -8.17
CA TRP A 136 -52.43 31.40 -7.35
C TRP A 136 -51.73 32.71 -7.69
N PHE A 137 -50.63 32.67 -8.45
CA PHE A 137 -49.81 33.80 -8.84
C PHE A 137 -49.49 33.73 -10.34
N SER A 138 -49.24 34.89 -10.95
CA SER A 138 -48.76 34.95 -12.34
C SER A 138 -47.43 34.26 -12.53
N GLU A 139 -47.07 33.94 -13.78
CA GLU A 139 -45.75 33.35 -14.08
C GLU A 139 -44.57 34.25 -13.65
N GLU A 140 -44.73 35.57 -13.79
CA GLU A 140 -43.74 36.57 -13.41
C GLU A 140 -43.54 36.59 -11.88
N GLU A 141 -44.63 36.66 -11.12
CA GLU A 141 -44.61 36.61 -9.65
C GLU A 141 -44.06 35.27 -9.12
N THR A 142 -44.48 34.17 -9.75
CA THR A 142 -43.95 32.83 -9.39
C THR A 142 -42.46 32.76 -9.61
N SER A 143 -41.93 33.26 -10.74
CA SER A 143 -40.49 33.30 -11.03
C SER A 143 -39.74 34.18 -10.03
N GLU A 144 -40.29 35.34 -9.65
CA GLU A 144 -39.71 36.20 -8.62
C GLU A 144 -39.66 35.50 -7.25
N LEU A 145 -40.76 34.86 -6.85
CA LEU A 145 -40.84 34.09 -5.61
C LEU A 145 -39.85 32.91 -5.59
N GLU A 146 -39.69 32.18 -6.71
CA GLU A 146 -38.70 31.14 -6.87
C GLU A 146 -37.27 31.68 -6.73
N ASN A 147 -36.97 32.86 -7.28
CA ASN A 147 -35.68 33.50 -7.14
C ASN A 147 -35.37 33.85 -5.67
N TYR A 148 -36.33 34.37 -4.92
CA TYR A 148 -36.14 34.61 -3.48
C TYR A 148 -36.00 33.32 -2.68
N LEU A 149 -36.80 32.30 -2.99
CA LEU A 149 -36.74 30.99 -2.31
C LEU A 149 -35.38 30.30 -2.47
N ASN A 150 -34.79 30.46 -3.65
CA ASN A 150 -33.51 29.84 -4.02
C ASN A 150 -32.30 30.75 -3.79
N ALA A 151 -32.51 32.03 -3.41
CA ALA A 151 -31.40 32.95 -3.17
C ALA A 151 -30.53 32.53 -1.97
N ARG A 152 -29.23 32.42 -2.19
CA ARG A 152 -28.24 32.08 -1.17
C ARG A 152 -27.09 33.08 -1.17
N PRO A 153 -27.34 34.32 -0.73
CA PRO A 153 -26.29 35.32 -0.63
C PRO A 153 -25.23 34.86 0.40
N GLN A 154 -23.98 35.08 0.07
CA GLN A 154 -22.84 34.78 0.96
C GLN A 154 -22.73 35.93 1.97
N ALA A 155 -23.10 35.66 3.22
CA ALA A 155 -22.90 36.61 4.31
C ALA A 155 -21.54 36.39 4.93
N GLU A 156 -20.69 37.42 4.98
CA GLU A 156 -19.33 37.34 5.55
C GLU A 156 -19.25 37.99 6.95
N LYS A 157 -20.16 38.89 7.26
CA LYS A 157 -20.22 39.61 8.54
C LYS A 157 -21.65 39.89 9.01
N ALA A 158 -21.80 40.19 10.27
CA ALA A 158 -23.08 40.61 10.82
C ALA A 158 -23.64 41.83 10.08
N GLY A 159 -24.95 41.75 9.70
CA GLY A 159 -25.65 42.75 8.93
C GLY A 159 -25.66 42.50 7.42
N ASP A 160 -24.91 41.55 6.90
CA ASP A 160 -24.98 41.14 5.50
C ASP A 160 -26.26 40.34 5.23
N LEU A 161 -26.79 40.44 4.01
CA LEU A 161 -27.93 39.64 3.59
C LEU A 161 -27.54 38.15 3.58
N ALA A 162 -28.34 37.35 4.29
CA ALA A 162 -28.08 35.91 4.45
C ALA A 162 -29.09 35.03 3.70
N GLY A 163 -30.17 35.61 3.21
CA GLY A 163 -31.21 34.89 2.50
C GLY A 163 -32.56 35.60 2.59
N TYR A 164 -33.62 34.88 2.28
CA TYR A 164 -34.99 35.35 2.40
C TYR A 164 -35.82 34.25 3.09
N SER A 165 -36.79 34.69 3.93
CA SER A 165 -37.88 33.86 4.42
C SER A 165 -39.13 34.15 3.60
N LEU A 166 -39.84 33.13 3.17
CA LEU A 166 -41.15 33.26 2.52
C LEU A 166 -42.21 32.83 3.51
N ASP A 167 -42.88 33.82 4.09
CA ASP A 167 -43.88 33.63 5.14
C ASP A 167 -45.26 33.65 4.53
N LEU A 168 -46.12 32.70 4.89
CA LEU A 168 -47.53 32.69 4.54
C LEU A 168 -48.31 33.52 5.56
N GLU A 169 -48.88 34.65 5.14
CA GLU A 169 -49.78 35.47 5.95
C GLU A 169 -51.23 35.22 5.51
N GLY A 170 -51.90 34.29 6.20
CA GLY A 170 -53.19 33.77 5.84
C GLY A 170 -53.14 32.65 4.81
N LEU A 171 -53.77 31.54 5.14
CA LEU A 171 -53.86 30.39 4.25
C LEU A 171 -55.09 29.55 4.55
N TRP A 172 -55.62 28.90 3.55
CA TRP A 172 -56.60 27.82 3.69
C TRP A 172 -55.97 26.49 3.34
N VAL A 173 -56.48 25.43 3.95
CA VAL A 173 -55.98 24.07 3.68
C VAL A 173 -57.10 23.19 3.15
N ASP A 174 -56.96 22.72 1.91
CA ASP A 174 -57.86 21.75 1.27
C ASP A 174 -57.17 20.40 1.13
N ASN A 175 -57.36 19.51 2.08
CA ASN A 175 -56.74 18.16 2.08
C ASN A 175 -55.22 18.20 1.84
N GLU A 176 -54.49 18.93 2.66
CA GLU A 176 -53.03 19.12 2.56
C GLU A 176 -52.57 20.07 1.42
N MET A 177 -53.46 20.52 0.54
CA MET A 177 -53.15 21.58 -0.44
C MET A 177 -53.34 22.93 0.20
N ILE A 178 -52.35 23.80 0.06
CA ILE A 178 -52.37 25.15 0.61
C ILE A 178 -52.83 26.13 -0.43
N ILE A 179 -53.83 26.94 -0.05
CA ILE A 179 -54.30 28.07 -0.79
C ILE A 179 -53.78 29.31 -0.05
N PRO A 180 -52.80 30.04 -0.54
CA PRO A 180 -52.24 31.20 0.14
C PRO A 180 -53.19 32.40 0.03
N GLU A 181 -53.33 33.19 1.08
CA GLU A 181 -53.87 34.52 0.97
C GLU A 181 -52.78 35.50 0.52
N LYS A 182 -51.65 35.47 1.21
CA LYS A 182 -50.48 36.31 0.92
C LYS A 182 -49.19 35.56 1.18
N ILE A 183 -48.21 35.80 0.32
CA ILE A 183 -46.82 35.41 0.55
C ILE A 183 -45.99 36.66 0.83
N LYS A 184 -45.30 36.68 1.96
CA LYS A 184 -44.45 37.77 2.36
C LYS A 184 -43.00 37.35 2.31
N VAL A 185 -42.22 37.99 1.47
CA VAL A 185 -40.79 37.78 1.31
C VAL A 185 -40.04 38.67 2.29
N VAL A 186 -39.40 38.10 3.28
CA VAL A 186 -38.70 38.84 4.34
C VAL A 186 -37.19 38.67 4.16
N PRO A 187 -36.41 39.73 3.92
CA PRO A 187 -34.96 39.62 3.84
C PRO A 187 -34.38 39.28 5.23
N MET A 188 -33.51 38.27 5.26
CA MET A 188 -32.85 37.77 6.45
C MET A 188 -31.41 38.25 6.47
N TYR A 189 -31.00 38.90 7.57
CA TYR A 189 -29.65 39.41 7.74
C TYR A 189 -28.87 38.59 8.79
N ALA A 190 -27.60 38.36 8.52
CA ALA A 190 -26.72 37.63 9.41
C ALA A 190 -26.54 38.33 10.76
N ASN A 191 -26.64 37.60 11.86
CA ASN A 191 -26.41 38.11 13.21
C ASN A 191 -25.12 37.58 13.80
N THR A 192 -24.92 36.26 13.81
CA THR A 192 -23.76 35.62 14.43
C THR A 192 -23.19 34.51 13.54
N PHE A 193 -21.89 34.32 13.67
CA PHE A 193 -21.14 33.25 13.01
C PHE A 193 -20.52 32.32 14.08
N ASP A 194 -20.21 31.10 13.71
CA ASP A 194 -19.46 30.16 14.54
C ASP A 194 -17.93 30.41 14.47
N GLU A 195 -17.17 29.58 15.16
CA GLU A 195 -15.69 29.67 15.20
C GLU A 195 -15.05 29.36 13.83
N GLU A 196 -15.77 28.68 12.95
CA GLU A 196 -15.32 28.31 11.60
C GLU A 196 -15.74 29.36 10.55
N GLY A 197 -16.44 30.43 10.97
CA GLY A 197 -16.92 31.50 10.11
C GLY A 197 -18.21 31.18 9.38
N GLN A 198 -18.93 30.10 9.79
CA GLN A 198 -20.22 29.75 9.21
C GLN A 198 -21.37 30.50 9.90
N LEU A 199 -22.41 30.85 9.13
CA LEU A 199 -23.57 31.57 9.62
C LEU A 199 -24.31 30.75 10.70
N LYS A 200 -24.34 31.23 11.95
CA LYS A 200 -25.02 30.60 13.06
C LYS A 200 -26.45 31.09 13.26
N SER A 201 -26.72 32.37 13.04
CA SER A 201 -28.05 32.93 13.18
C SER A 201 -28.28 34.14 12.27
N SER A 202 -29.52 34.27 11.79
CA SER A 202 -30.01 35.42 11.02
C SER A 202 -31.33 35.88 11.57
N SER A 203 -31.70 37.15 11.28
CA SER A 203 -33.03 37.71 11.64
C SER A 203 -33.63 38.48 10.50
N GLY A 204 -34.94 38.41 10.40
CA GLY A 204 -35.70 39.09 9.35
C GLY A 204 -36.02 40.55 9.66
N THR A 205 -36.09 41.36 8.63
CA THR A 205 -36.54 42.79 8.72
C THR A 205 -37.83 42.97 7.96
N HIS A 206 -38.97 43.00 8.68
CA HIS A 206 -40.29 43.19 8.10
C HIS A 206 -40.51 44.56 7.43
N LEU A 207 -39.69 45.57 7.75
CA LEU A 207 -39.74 46.91 7.14
C LEU A 207 -39.40 46.92 5.63
N LYS A 208 -38.71 45.91 5.15
CA LYS A 208 -38.29 45.76 3.74
C LYS A 208 -38.96 44.56 3.07
N ALA A 209 -40.01 44.02 3.66
CA ALA A 209 -40.67 42.84 3.12
C ALA A 209 -41.52 43.21 1.88
N ILE A 210 -41.52 42.32 0.91
CA ILE A 210 -42.35 42.39 -0.29
C ILE A 210 -43.54 41.45 -0.09
N THR A 211 -44.73 41.86 -0.49
CA THR A 211 -45.95 41.05 -0.30
C THR A 211 -46.59 40.76 -1.65
N TYR A 212 -46.81 39.49 -1.91
CA TYR A 212 -47.59 38.98 -3.06
C TYR A 212 -48.94 38.52 -2.53
N THR A 213 -50.01 38.93 -3.20
CA THR A 213 -51.40 38.60 -2.82
C THR A 213 -51.98 37.67 -3.88
N SER A 214 -52.54 36.54 -3.48
CA SER A 214 -53.11 35.57 -4.41
C SER A 214 -54.40 36.07 -5.04
N ASP A 215 -54.74 35.56 -6.21
CA ASP A 215 -56.00 35.85 -6.91
C ASP A 215 -57.20 35.07 -6.34
N TYR A 216 -57.02 34.42 -5.16
CA TYR A 216 -58.08 33.64 -4.55
C TYR A 216 -59.24 34.54 -3.99
N GLU A 217 -60.34 34.55 -4.66
CA GLU A 217 -61.56 35.20 -4.15
C GLU A 217 -62.28 34.31 -3.14
N GLN A 218 -62.59 34.90 -2.00
CA GLN A 218 -63.09 34.33 -0.75
C GLN A 218 -63.89 33.02 -0.81
N ASN A 219 -63.42 32.11 -0.10
CA ASN A 219 -63.79 30.77 0.42
C ASN A 219 -65.28 30.39 0.29
N SER A 220 -65.69 29.90 -0.85
CA SER A 220 -67.00 29.26 -1.07
C SER A 220 -67.08 27.86 -0.43
N LYS A 221 -65.98 27.23 -0.05
CA LYS A 221 -65.91 25.85 0.43
C LYS A 221 -65.83 25.70 1.95
N LYS A 222 -65.77 26.77 2.74
CA LYS A 222 -65.58 26.74 4.22
C LYS A 222 -64.39 25.95 4.67
N LEU A 223 -63.24 26.16 4.01
CA LEU A 223 -61.98 25.47 4.35
C LEU A 223 -61.40 25.99 5.67
N PRO A 224 -60.64 25.17 6.40
CA PRO A 224 -59.88 25.61 7.56
C PRO A 224 -58.91 26.74 7.20
N TYR A 225 -58.91 27.81 8.00
CA TYR A 225 -58.08 29.00 7.81
C TYR A 225 -57.02 29.09 8.93
N PHE A 226 -55.77 29.35 8.54
CA PHE A 226 -54.63 29.52 9.44
C PHE A 226 -53.97 30.87 9.18
N LYS A 227 -53.50 31.52 10.24
CA LYS A 227 -52.96 32.89 10.14
C LYS A 227 -51.51 32.93 9.69
N TYR A 228 -50.71 31.92 10.05
CA TYR A 228 -49.29 31.94 9.83
C TYR A 228 -48.81 30.60 9.33
N GLY A 229 -47.92 30.67 8.37
CA GLY A 229 -47.18 29.53 7.84
C GLY A 229 -45.87 29.98 7.23
N GLY A 230 -45.06 29.04 6.78
CA GLY A 230 -43.82 29.31 6.09
C GLY A 230 -43.61 28.34 4.95
N ILE A 231 -43.05 28.85 3.87
CA ILE A 231 -42.66 28.04 2.73
C ILE A 231 -41.24 27.49 3.01
N GLN A 232 -41.13 26.16 2.99
CA GLN A 232 -39.83 25.51 3.10
C GLN A 232 -39.11 25.67 1.76
N PRO A 233 -37.81 26.06 1.75
CA PRO A 233 -37.03 26.00 0.52
C PRO A 233 -37.06 24.55 0.02
N ALA A 234 -37.32 24.38 -1.28
CA ALA A 234 -37.34 23.06 -1.90
C ALA A 234 -36.08 22.30 -1.45
N ASN A 235 -36.27 21.07 -0.98
CA ASN A 235 -35.27 20.31 -0.24
C ASN A 235 -34.02 19.89 -1.06
N ASN A 236 -33.79 20.51 -2.20
CA ASN A 236 -32.54 20.33 -2.95
C ASN A 236 -31.39 21.11 -2.29
N ARG A 237 -31.23 20.91 -0.94
CA ARG A 237 -30.13 21.48 -0.17
C ARG A 237 -28.75 20.97 -0.60
N LEU A 238 -28.71 19.92 -1.43
CA LEU A 238 -27.48 19.29 -1.93
C LEU A 238 -26.94 19.94 -3.21
N LEU A 239 -27.79 20.70 -3.93
CA LEU A 239 -27.43 21.33 -5.20
C LEU A 239 -27.37 22.86 -5.08
N ASP A 240 -26.43 23.46 -5.81
CA ASP A 240 -26.46 24.89 -6.08
C ASP A 240 -27.76 25.26 -6.85
N PRO A 241 -28.40 26.41 -6.59
CA PRO A 241 -29.58 26.84 -7.35
C PRO A 241 -29.42 26.82 -8.87
N ALA A 242 -28.20 27.13 -9.38
CA ALA A 242 -27.92 27.06 -10.81
C ALA A 242 -27.87 25.60 -11.32
N GLU A 243 -27.37 24.68 -10.53
CA GLU A 243 -27.33 23.25 -10.83
C GLU A 243 -28.75 22.66 -10.84
N ALA A 244 -29.56 23.02 -9.84
CA ALA A 244 -30.97 22.61 -9.77
C ALA A 244 -31.80 23.16 -10.96
N ALA A 245 -31.58 24.41 -11.37
CA ALA A 245 -32.21 24.98 -12.55
C ALA A 245 -31.82 24.24 -13.85
N GLY A 246 -30.53 23.89 -13.99
CA GLY A 246 -30.05 23.09 -15.14
C GLY A 246 -30.66 21.70 -15.20
N LEU A 247 -30.82 21.00 -14.05
CA LEU A 247 -31.50 19.70 -14.01
C LEU A 247 -33.00 19.82 -14.31
N ARG A 248 -33.62 20.87 -13.84
CA ARG A 248 -35.04 21.17 -14.15
C ARG A 248 -35.25 21.38 -15.65
N GLU A 249 -34.42 22.21 -16.29
CA GLU A 249 -34.44 22.38 -17.74
C GLU A 249 -34.27 21.04 -18.47
N LEU A 250 -33.36 20.21 -17.98
CA LEU A 250 -33.07 18.90 -18.56
C LEU A 250 -34.27 17.94 -18.49
N VAL A 251 -34.98 17.86 -17.36
CA VAL A 251 -36.17 16.98 -17.24
C VAL A 251 -37.39 17.53 -17.97
N LEU A 252 -37.44 18.82 -18.24
CA LEU A 252 -38.51 19.47 -18.99
C LEU A 252 -38.28 19.51 -20.51
N ASP A 253 -37.10 19.09 -20.98
CA ASP A 253 -36.77 19.03 -22.41
C ASP A 253 -37.46 17.84 -23.09
N GLN A 254 -38.60 18.15 -23.79
CA GLN A 254 -39.35 17.13 -24.51
C GLN A 254 -38.61 16.52 -25.70
N GLU A 255 -37.74 17.27 -26.38
CA GLU A 255 -36.97 16.73 -27.51
C GLU A 255 -35.92 15.74 -27.04
N LYS A 256 -35.27 16.06 -25.93
CA LYS A 256 -34.34 15.10 -25.28
C LYS A 256 -35.07 13.85 -24.81
N LEU A 257 -36.28 13.98 -24.27
CA LEU A 257 -37.10 12.83 -23.90
C LEU A 257 -37.41 11.95 -25.11
N LYS A 258 -37.88 12.55 -26.22
CA LYS A 258 -38.16 11.79 -27.45
C LYS A 258 -36.95 11.09 -28.03
N GLU A 259 -35.79 11.73 -27.95
CA GLU A 259 -34.51 11.11 -28.34
C GLU A 259 -34.17 9.94 -27.45
N ALA A 260 -34.14 10.11 -26.11
CA ALA A 260 -33.84 9.09 -25.16
C ALA A 260 -34.80 7.88 -25.24
N VAL A 261 -36.09 8.13 -25.45
CA VAL A 261 -37.10 7.08 -25.63
C VAL A 261 -36.86 6.23 -26.88
N ARG A 262 -36.36 6.79 -27.98
CA ARG A 262 -36.02 6.05 -29.19
C ARG A 262 -34.91 5.02 -28.98
N HIS A 263 -34.05 5.31 -28.05
CA HIS A 263 -32.92 4.44 -27.70
C HIS A 263 -33.17 3.52 -26.50
N PHE A 264 -34.31 3.69 -25.82
CA PHE A 264 -34.65 2.85 -24.68
C PHE A 264 -35.24 1.50 -25.17
N PRO A 265 -34.81 0.32 -24.66
CA PRO A 265 -33.84 0.05 -23.58
C PRO A 265 -32.40 -0.29 -24.07
N ASP A 266 -31.89 0.42 -25.06
CA ASP A 266 -30.54 0.19 -25.60
C ASP A 266 -29.49 0.41 -24.51
N LYS A 267 -28.75 -0.63 -24.17
CA LYS A 267 -27.69 -0.58 -23.14
C LYS A 267 -26.47 0.22 -23.58
N ASP A 268 -26.29 0.41 -24.87
CA ASP A 268 -25.17 1.15 -25.42
C ASP A 268 -25.46 2.68 -25.50
N TYR A 269 -26.70 3.09 -25.28
CA TYR A 269 -27.04 4.49 -25.22
C TYR A 269 -26.50 5.13 -23.94
N ASN A 270 -25.79 6.24 -24.11
CA ASN A 270 -25.16 6.96 -22.99
C ASN A 270 -26.16 7.90 -22.28
N PHE A 271 -26.79 7.40 -21.22
CA PHE A 271 -27.69 8.18 -20.37
C PHE A 271 -26.96 9.17 -19.44
N SER A 272 -25.71 9.52 -19.74
CA SER A 272 -24.93 10.48 -18.97
C SER A 272 -24.18 11.46 -19.86
N GLU A 273 -24.26 12.73 -19.53
CA GLU A 273 -23.61 13.82 -20.24
C GLU A 273 -22.58 14.48 -19.32
N ARG A 274 -21.38 14.71 -19.86
CA ARG A 274 -20.32 15.38 -19.10
C ARG A 274 -20.53 16.88 -19.10
N VAL A 275 -20.66 17.46 -17.91
CA VAL A 275 -20.80 18.90 -17.71
C VAL A 275 -19.43 19.58 -17.63
N ARG A 276 -18.63 19.17 -16.62
CA ARG A 276 -17.31 19.73 -16.39
C ARG A 276 -16.45 18.76 -15.58
N GLY A 277 -15.20 18.53 -16.02
CA GLY A 277 -14.28 17.66 -15.25
C GLY A 277 -14.83 16.24 -15.09
N LEU A 278 -15.12 15.84 -13.86
CA LEU A 278 -15.76 14.55 -13.51
C LEU A 278 -17.22 14.74 -13.05
N THR A 279 -17.81 15.89 -13.29
CA THR A 279 -19.23 16.15 -13.05
C THR A 279 -20.04 15.77 -14.27
N TYR A 280 -21.08 14.97 -14.06
CA TYR A 280 -21.96 14.44 -15.07
C TYR A 280 -23.40 14.72 -14.73
N HIS A 281 -24.22 15.01 -15.75
CA HIS A 281 -25.65 14.88 -15.71
C HIS A 281 -26.03 13.46 -16.10
N PHE A 282 -26.77 12.80 -15.24
CA PHE A 282 -27.40 11.50 -15.52
C PHE A 282 -28.86 11.76 -15.82
N TYR A 283 -29.39 11.14 -16.88
CA TYR A 283 -30.74 11.29 -17.36
C TYR A 283 -31.32 9.91 -17.60
N TRP A 284 -32.50 9.60 -17.06
CA TRP A 284 -33.14 8.31 -17.22
C TRP A 284 -34.61 8.42 -17.51
N PRO A 285 -35.10 8.06 -18.73
CA PRO A 285 -36.50 7.93 -19.06
C PRO A 285 -36.96 6.51 -18.74
N GLN A 286 -37.98 6.35 -17.93
CA GLN A 286 -38.55 5.05 -17.56
C GLN A 286 -39.97 4.96 -18.09
N PRO A 287 -40.27 4.04 -19.03
CA PRO A 287 -41.62 3.80 -19.46
C PRO A 287 -42.44 3.09 -18.37
N HIS A 288 -43.70 3.43 -18.28
CA HIS A 288 -44.66 2.62 -17.54
C HIS A 288 -45.25 1.57 -18.49
N GLN A 289 -45.13 0.30 -18.15
CA GLN A 289 -45.52 -0.82 -19.02
C GLN A 289 -46.68 -1.66 -18.45
N ASN A 290 -47.31 -1.21 -17.35
CA ASN A 290 -48.36 -1.96 -16.70
C ASN A 290 -49.76 -1.63 -17.25
N THR A 291 -50.80 -2.24 -16.66
CA THR A 291 -52.21 -2.15 -17.10
C THR A 291 -52.85 -0.82 -16.81
N VAL A 292 -52.27 -0.03 -15.91
CA VAL A 292 -52.80 1.29 -15.53
C VAL A 292 -52.36 2.33 -16.56
N LYS A 293 -53.31 3.09 -17.09
CA LYS A 293 -53.04 4.15 -18.07
C LYS A 293 -53.54 5.48 -17.53
N LEU A 294 -52.81 6.54 -17.86
CA LEU A 294 -53.24 7.91 -17.58
C LEU A 294 -54.19 8.39 -18.64
N THR A 295 -55.21 9.14 -18.21
CA THR A 295 -56.13 9.81 -19.10
C THR A 295 -55.55 11.19 -19.45
N ASP A 296 -55.37 11.48 -20.74
CA ASP A 296 -54.98 12.78 -21.23
C ASP A 296 -56.13 13.81 -21.11
N ASP A 297 -55.87 15.08 -21.42
CA ASP A 297 -56.85 16.14 -21.38
C ASP A 297 -58.02 15.94 -22.37
N GLN A 298 -57.84 15.02 -23.33
CA GLN A 298 -58.86 14.65 -24.33
C GLN A 298 -59.65 13.40 -23.94
N GLY A 299 -59.33 12.78 -22.80
CA GLY A 299 -60.00 11.59 -22.31
C GLY A 299 -59.44 10.27 -22.89
N ASN A 300 -58.28 10.29 -23.57
CA ASN A 300 -57.66 9.09 -24.11
C ASN A 300 -56.71 8.46 -23.07
N TYR A 301 -56.74 7.14 -22.99
CA TYR A 301 -55.81 6.41 -22.12
C TYR A 301 -54.49 6.19 -22.83
N SER A 302 -53.41 6.64 -22.23
CA SER A 302 -52.05 6.46 -22.76
C SER A 302 -51.06 5.90 -21.70
N GLU A 303 -50.00 5.25 -22.17
CA GLU A 303 -48.84 4.96 -21.35
C GLU A 303 -48.22 6.28 -20.87
N PHE A 304 -47.35 6.22 -19.86
CA PHE A 304 -46.66 7.41 -19.38
C PHE A 304 -45.17 7.15 -19.21
N TRP A 305 -44.41 8.23 -19.13
CA TRP A 305 -42.98 8.23 -18.95
C TRP A 305 -42.62 9.00 -17.69
N THR A 306 -41.78 8.39 -16.86
CA THR A 306 -41.15 9.08 -15.73
C THR A 306 -39.69 9.37 -16.09
N VAL A 307 -39.31 10.62 -15.98
CA VAL A 307 -37.96 11.09 -16.31
C VAL A 307 -37.27 11.53 -15.03
N PHE A 308 -36.03 11.13 -14.86
CA PHE A 308 -35.19 11.59 -13.80
C PHE A 308 -33.88 12.18 -14.34
N ALA A 309 -33.46 13.27 -13.75
CA ALA A 309 -32.12 13.81 -13.95
C ALA A 309 -31.43 14.06 -12.60
N ARG A 310 -30.14 13.77 -12.56
CA ARG A 310 -29.29 13.99 -11.38
C ARG A 310 -27.91 14.46 -11.81
N GLN A 311 -27.35 15.43 -11.07
CA GLN A 311 -25.98 15.84 -11.23
C GLN A 311 -25.11 15.13 -10.18
N VAL A 312 -24.00 14.53 -10.62
CA VAL A 312 -23.06 13.87 -9.74
C VAL A 312 -21.63 14.24 -10.13
N ASN A 313 -20.86 14.60 -9.13
CA ASN A 313 -19.43 14.73 -9.26
C ASN A 313 -18.78 13.38 -8.88
N LEU A 314 -18.38 12.60 -9.85
CA LEU A 314 -17.78 11.28 -9.64
C LEU A 314 -16.48 11.32 -8.82
N TRP A 315 -15.80 12.45 -8.77
CA TRP A 315 -14.65 12.62 -7.90
C TRP A 315 -15.05 12.55 -6.41
N ASP A 316 -16.13 13.21 -6.03
CA ASP A 316 -16.59 13.24 -4.64
C ASP A 316 -17.06 11.86 -4.19
N GLU A 317 -17.70 11.09 -5.08
CA GLU A 317 -18.11 9.70 -4.82
C GLU A 317 -16.92 8.75 -4.68
N CYS A 318 -15.89 8.92 -5.50
CA CYS A 318 -14.73 8.02 -5.54
C CYS A 318 -13.58 8.43 -4.62
N ARG A 319 -13.53 9.70 -4.18
CA ARG A 319 -12.36 10.31 -3.53
C ARG A 319 -11.84 9.51 -2.34
N GLU A 320 -12.71 9.13 -1.43
CA GLU A 320 -12.30 8.43 -0.20
C GLU A 320 -11.72 7.06 -0.52
N THR A 321 -12.39 6.31 -1.41
CA THR A 321 -11.90 5.00 -1.87
C THR A 321 -10.57 5.13 -2.60
N LEU A 322 -10.45 6.12 -3.50
CA LEU A 322 -9.22 6.35 -4.23
C LEU A 322 -8.06 6.72 -3.29
N VAL A 323 -8.25 7.67 -2.39
CA VAL A 323 -7.21 8.09 -1.43
C VAL A 323 -6.75 6.92 -0.59
N PHE A 324 -7.68 6.13 -0.05
CA PHE A 324 -7.37 4.97 0.76
C PHE A 324 -6.57 3.91 -0.03
N VAL A 325 -7.06 3.52 -1.21
CA VAL A 325 -6.42 2.47 -2.04
C VAL A 325 -5.06 2.93 -2.55
N TRP A 326 -4.94 4.18 -3.03
CA TRP A 326 -3.66 4.74 -3.47
C TRP A 326 -2.65 4.75 -2.32
N GLY A 327 -3.04 5.19 -1.13
CA GLY A 327 -2.17 5.23 0.04
C GLY A 327 -1.71 3.84 0.48
N ALA A 328 -2.64 2.89 0.63
CA ALA A 328 -2.34 1.53 1.04
C ALA A 328 -1.42 0.80 0.03
N CYS A 329 -1.73 0.91 -1.27
CA CYS A 329 -0.92 0.34 -2.32
C CYS A 329 0.48 0.99 -2.38
N LEU A 330 0.59 2.32 -2.21
CA LEU A 330 1.87 3.01 -2.19
C LEU A 330 2.79 2.48 -1.09
N ILE A 331 2.26 2.36 0.14
CA ILE A 331 3.01 1.81 1.27
C ILE A 331 3.48 0.38 0.97
N THR A 332 2.59 -0.45 0.42
CA THR A 332 2.89 -1.85 0.09
C THR A 332 3.98 -1.94 -0.99
N PHE A 333 3.82 -1.23 -2.11
CA PHE A 333 4.81 -1.24 -3.20
C PHE A 333 6.16 -0.70 -2.75
N LEU A 334 6.18 0.37 -1.95
CA LEU A 334 7.42 0.95 -1.42
C LEU A 334 8.11 -0.02 -0.47
N SER A 335 7.37 -0.68 0.43
CA SER A 335 7.90 -1.66 1.37
C SER A 335 8.53 -2.85 0.63
N VAL A 336 7.83 -3.41 -0.35
CA VAL A 336 8.34 -4.51 -1.19
C VAL A 336 9.57 -4.07 -1.97
N ALA A 337 9.55 -2.86 -2.54
CA ALA A 337 10.69 -2.31 -3.28
C ALA A 337 11.94 -2.18 -2.42
N LEU A 338 11.80 -1.69 -1.18
CA LEU A 338 12.91 -1.54 -0.24
C LEU A 338 13.47 -2.89 0.21
N ILE A 339 12.62 -3.87 0.49
CA ILE A 339 13.03 -5.23 0.86
C ILE A 339 13.80 -5.88 -0.28
N LEU A 340 13.26 -5.85 -1.51
CA LEU A 340 13.91 -6.44 -2.69
C LEU A 340 15.25 -5.74 -3.00
N ALA A 341 15.30 -4.42 -2.91
CA ALA A 341 16.53 -3.66 -3.11
C ALA A 341 17.60 -4.02 -2.05
N GLY A 342 17.18 -4.17 -0.80
CA GLY A 342 18.04 -4.60 0.30
C GLY A 342 18.61 -6.01 0.09
N GLN A 343 17.76 -6.97 -0.26
CA GLN A 343 18.17 -8.35 -0.54
C GLN A 343 19.13 -8.42 -1.74
N THR A 344 18.78 -7.72 -2.84
CA THR A 344 19.63 -7.69 -4.04
C THR A 344 20.99 -7.09 -3.74
N TYR A 345 21.05 -6.01 -2.95
CA TYR A 345 22.31 -5.42 -2.53
C TYR A 345 23.12 -6.34 -1.63
N LYS A 346 22.48 -7.06 -0.69
CA LYS A 346 23.14 -8.05 0.18
C LYS A 346 23.77 -9.19 -0.65
N THR A 347 23.01 -9.75 -1.59
CA THR A 347 23.50 -10.81 -2.49
C THR A 347 24.65 -10.32 -3.37
N TYR A 348 24.53 -9.10 -3.91
CA TYR A 348 25.61 -8.48 -4.69
C TYR A 348 26.90 -8.36 -3.85
N ARG A 349 26.78 -7.88 -2.62
CA ARG A 349 27.91 -7.73 -1.69
C ARG A 349 28.57 -9.07 -1.37
N GLN A 350 27.79 -10.10 -1.08
CA GLN A 350 28.31 -11.44 -0.82
C GLN A 350 29.09 -12.01 -2.02
N ARG A 351 28.58 -11.79 -3.22
CA ARG A 351 29.31 -12.20 -4.45
C ARG A 351 30.62 -11.44 -4.63
N GLU A 352 30.62 -10.13 -4.40
CA GLU A 352 31.83 -9.31 -4.50
C GLU A 352 32.90 -9.74 -3.49
N GLU A 353 32.52 -10.02 -2.24
CA GLU A 353 33.40 -10.53 -1.19
C GLU A 353 33.95 -11.91 -1.56
N LEU A 354 33.12 -12.81 -2.08
CA LEU A 354 33.56 -14.13 -2.53
C LEU A 354 34.54 -14.06 -3.74
N GLU A 355 34.25 -13.19 -4.71
CA GLU A 355 35.17 -12.99 -5.86
C GLU A 355 36.49 -12.39 -5.43
N GLN A 356 36.46 -11.44 -4.48
CA GLN A 356 37.69 -10.87 -3.93
C GLN A 356 38.51 -11.95 -3.20
N PHE A 357 37.87 -12.74 -2.34
CA PHE A 357 38.52 -13.86 -1.65
C PHE A 357 39.16 -14.84 -2.63
N ARG A 358 38.46 -15.22 -3.71
CA ARG A 358 39.00 -16.10 -4.75
C ARG A 358 40.23 -15.50 -5.44
N ARG A 359 40.24 -14.21 -5.75
CA ARG A 359 41.40 -13.52 -6.37
C ARG A 359 42.59 -13.48 -5.42
N ASP A 360 42.37 -13.13 -4.18
CA ASP A 360 43.42 -13.04 -3.17
C ASP A 360 44.04 -14.42 -2.93
N THR A 361 43.24 -15.48 -2.83
CA THR A 361 43.68 -16.87 -2.72
C THR A 361 44.51 -17.30 -3.93
N ALA A 362 44.04 -17.05 -5.15
CA ALA A 362 44.77 -17.40 -6.36
C ALA A 362 46.10 -16.65 -6.48
N SER A 363 46.15 -15.39 -6.05
CA SER A 363 47.37 -14.58 -6.05
C SER A 363 48.41 -15.10 -5.04
N ALA A 364 47.97 -15.46 -3.82
CA ALA A 364 48.83 -16.04 -2.80
C ALA A 364 49.44 -17.40 -3.24
N LEU A 365 48.58 -18.26 -3.84
CA LEU A 365 48.99 -19.53 -4.45
C LEU A 365 50.09 -19.37 -5.49
N ALA A 366 49.83 -18.45 -6.47
CA ALA A 366 50.80 -18.20 -7.53
C ALA A 366 52.16 -17.72 -6.98
N HIS A 367 52.12 -16.89 -5.93
CA HIS A 367 53.35 -16.43 -5.24
C HIS A 367 54.10 -17.58 -4.55
N ASP A 368 53.40 -18.43 -3.79
CA ASP A 368 54.02 -19.49 -3.00
C ASP A 368 54.53 -20.67 -3.85
N LEU A 369 53.97 -20.89 -5.03
CA LEU A 369 54.51 -21.81 -6.05
C LEU A 369 55.67 -21.21 -6.84
N LYS A 370 55.68 -19.90 -7.12
CA LYS A 370 56.72 -19.23 -7.90
C LYS A 370 58.07 -19.26 -7.19
N THR A 371 58.08 -19.15 -5.86
CA THR A 371 59.32 -19.12 -5.08
C THR A 371 60.12 -20.43 -5.21
N PRO A 372 59.58 -21.63 -4.90
CA PRO A 372 60.32 -22.89 -5.06
C PRO A 372 60.64 -23.15 -6.53
N LEU A 373 59.79 -22.82 -7.48
CA LEU A 373 60.03 -22.95 -8.92
C LEU A 373 61.23 -22.12 -9.36
N SER A 374 61.35 -20.88 -8.87
CA SER A 374 62.51 -20.02 -9.18
C SER A 374 63.83 -20.58 -8.62
N ILE A 375 63.78 -21.20 -7.41
CA ILE A 375 64.94 -21.84 -6.80
C ILE A 375 65.36 -23.08 -7.61
N ILE A 376 64.39 -23.93 -8.00
CA ILE A 376 64.60 -25.09 -8.86
C ILE A 376 65.27 -24.66 -10.17
N SER A 377 64.70 -23.65 -10.82
CA SER A 377 65.23 -23.11 -12.09
C SER A 377 66.67 -22.60 -11.94
N GLY A 378 66.96 -21.86 -10.86
CA GLY A 378 68.30 -21.36 -10.57
C GLY A 378 69.34 -22.48 -10.31
N TYR A 379 68.92 -23.50 -9.53
CA TYR A 379 69.84 -24.67 -9.27
C TYR A 379 70.02 -25.52 -10.54
N ALA A 380 68.97 -25.72 -11.33
CA ALA A 380 69.02 -26.40 -12.62
C ALA A 380 69.95 -25.68 -13.61
N GLN A 381 69.84 -24.36 -13.67
CA GLN A 381 70.76 -23.54 -14.50
C GLN A 381 72.22 -23.70 -14.03
N ASN A 382 72.47 -23.60 -12.73
CA ASN A 382 73.82 -23.77 -12.19
C ASN A 382 74.40 -25.17 -12.51
N LEU A 383 73.60 -26.22 -12.50
CA LEU A 383 74.00 -27.56 -12.91
C LEU A 383 74.31 -27.64 -14.41
N THR A 384 73.52 -27.02 -15.24
CA THR A 384 73.64 -27.01 -16.72
C THR A 384 74.88 -26.22 -17.15
N GLU A 385 75.14 -25.08 -16.54
CA GLU A 385 76.30 -24.22 -16.83
C GLU A 385 77.58 -24.64 -16.14
N ASN A 386 77.52 -25.74 -15.39
CA ASN A 386 78.69 -26.29 -14.60
C ASN A 386 79.29 -25.25 -13.63
N VAL A 387 78.47 -24.43 -13.04
CA VAL A 387 78.83 -23.41 -12.07
C VAL A 387 79.15 -24.10 -10.75
N ARG A 388 80.41 -23.98 -10.23
CA ARG A 388 80.89 -24.60 -8.97
C ARG A 388 80.55 -26.08 -8.88
N THR A 389 81.22 -26.88 -9.70
CA THR A 389 80.98 -28.34 -9.83
C THR A 389 81.04 -29.09 -8.52
N GLU A 390 81.77 -28.58 -7.54
CA GLU A 390 81.86 -29.11 -6.15
C GLU A 390 80.55 -29.04 -5.37
N LYS A 391 79.59 -28.24 -5.84
CA LYS A 391 78.24 -28.07 -5.23
C LYS A 391 77.13 -28.81 -5.95
N ARG A 392 77.46 -29.72 -6.89
CA ARG A 392 76.42 -30.46 -7.64
C ARG A 392 75.38 -31.18 -6.76
N GLU A 393 75.89 -31.88 -5.72
CA GLU A 393 75.01 -32.56 -4.77
C GLU A 393 74.09 -31.59 -4.03
N HIS A 394 74.64 -30.46 -3.60
CA HIS A 394 73.86 -29.42 -2.94
C HIS A 394 72.76 -28.85 -3.88
N TYR A 395 73.05 -28.62 -5.17
CA TYR A 395 72.06 -28.15 -6.15
C TYR A 395 71.01 -29.22 -6.40
N ALA A 396 71.38 -30.50 -6.57
CA ALA A 396 70.45 -31.61 -6.75
C ALA A 396 69.52 -31.77 -5.54
N ALA A 397 70.12 -31.79 -4.31
CA ALA A 397 69.33 -31.85 -3.07
C ALA A 397 68.38 -30.64 -2.94
N GLY A 398 68.86 -29.43 -3.29
CA GLY A 398 68.02 -28.23 -3.28
C GLY A 398 66.84 -28.28 -4.28
N ILE A 399 67.01 -28.85 -5.47
CA ILE A 399 65.92 -29.09 -6.42
C ILE A 399 64.96 -30.08 -5.82
N GLN A 400 65.41 -31.22 -5.30
CA GLN A 400 64.52 -32.23 -4.72
C GLN A 400 63.70 -31.70 -3.56
N THR A 401 64.33 -30.99 -2.61
CA THR A 401 63.61 -30.33 -1.49
C THR A 401 62.54 -29.37 -1.94
N ASN A 402 62.81 -28.58 -3.00
CA ASN A 402 61.79 -27.62 -3.51
C ASN A 402 60.68 -28.31 -4.30
N VAL A 403 60.94 -29.43 -5.00
CA VAL A 403 59.92 -30.27 -5.64
C VAL A 403 59.01 -30.89 -4.57
N GLU A 404 59.58 -31.48 -3.51
CA GLU A 404 58.81 -32.03 -2.38
C GLU A 404 57.91 -30.96 -1.72
N ARG A 405 58.45 -29.77 -1.53
CA ARG A 405 57.68 -28.63 -1.01
C ARG A 405 56.52 -28.20 -1.93
N MET A 406 56.72 -28.21 -3.24
CA MET A 406 55.64 -27.92 -4.21
C MET A 406 54.57 -29.00 -4.15
N ASP A 407 54.94 -30.26 -4.08
CA ASP A 407 54.01 -31.39 -3.96
C ASP A 407 53.16 -31.29 -2.68
N GLU A 408 53.79 -30.91 -1.56
CA GLU A 408 53.10 -30.64 -0.29
C GLU A 408 52.07 -29.52 -0.42
N ILE A 409 52.43 -28.37 -1.01
CA ILE A 409 51.50 -27.25 -1.25
C ILE A 409 50.32 -27.69 -2.13
N ILE A 410 50.60 -28.46 -3.19
CA ILE A 410 49.55 -28.95 -4.10
C ILE A 410 48.60 -29.91 -3.36
N ARG A 411 49.12 -30.83 -2.55
CA ARG A 411 48.29 -31.75 -1.75
C ARG A 411 47.39 -31.01 -0.76
N GLU A 412 47.93 -30.03 -0.04
CA GLU A 412 47.15 -29.24 0.91
C GLU A 412 46.03 -28.46 0.24
N ILE A 413 46.26 -27.93 -0.98
CA ILE A 413 45.23 -27.24 -1.77
C ILE A 413 44.14 -28.21 -2.21
N LEU A 414 44.51 -29.37 -2.74
CA LEU A 414 43.55 -30.40 -3.16
C LEU A 414 42.72 -30.90 -1.97
N GLU A 415 43.37 -31.09 -0.81
CA GLU A 415 42.72 -31.48 0.44
C GLU A 415 41.69 -30.40 0.88
N LEU A 416 42.12 -29.15 0.98
CA LEU A 416 41.22 -28.03 1.35
C LEU A 416 40.06 -27.92 0.39
N SER A 417 40.32 -27.95 -0.92
CA SER A 417 39.27 -27.88 -1.94
C SER A 417 38.30 -29.08 -1.87
N GLY A 418 38.80 -30.27 -1.57
CA GLY A 418 37.98 -31.46 -1.41
C GLY A 418 37.07 -31.40 -0.17
N LEU A 419 37.61 -30.87 0.93
CA LEU A 419 36.86 -30.63 2.18
C LEU A 419 35.77 -29.58 1.97
N GLU A 420 36.10 -28.43 1.36
CA GLU A 420 35.13 -27.35 1.08
C GLU A 420 34.02 -27.78 0.11
N ALA A 421 34.34 -28.62 -0.86
CA ALA A 421 33.37 -29.14 -1.83
C ALA A 421 32.49 -30.27 -1.27
N GLY A 422 32.78 -30.78 -0.06
CA GLY A 422 32.07 -31.92 0.53
C GLY A 422 32.27 -33.24 -0.25
N LEU A 423 33.35 -33.36 -1.02
CA LEU A 423 33.62 -34.50 -1.89
C LEU A 423 34.27 -35.68 -1.18
N LEU A 424 34.77 -35.48 0.04
CA LEU A 424 35.44 -36.52 0.81
C LEU A 424 34.42 -37.35 1.59
N PRO A 425 34.47 -38.69 1.51
CA PRO A 425 33.61 -39.55 2.31
C PRO A 425 34.06 -39.46 3.78
N ILE A 426 33.25 -38.84 4.63
CA ILE A 426 33.54 -38.68 6.05
C ILE A 426 33.04 -39.90 6.81
N LYS A 427 33.90 -40.55 7.54
CA LYS A 427 33.54 -41.60 8.48
C LYS A 427 33.27 -40.97 9.84
N SER A 428 32.18 -41.36 10.49
CA SER A 428 31.88 -40.90 11.84
C SER A 428 32.01 -42.07 12.81
N GLU A 429 33.12 -42.11 13.50
CA GLU A 429 33.47 -43.17 14.44
C GLU A 429 33.80 -42.59 15.83
N GLU A 430 33.83 -43.41 16.85
CA GLU A 430 34.31 -43.01 18.18
C GLU A 430 35.83 -42.91 18.17
N VAL A 431 36.35 -41.73 18.35
CA VAL A 431 37.78 -41.44 18.29
C VAL A 431 38.29 -41.04 19.68
N SER A 432 39.27 -41.76 20.21
CA SER A 432 39.99 -41.35 21.43
C SER A 432 40.96 -40.21 21.09
N LEU A 433 40.66 -38.98 21.56
CA LEU A 433 41.55 -37.84 21.35
C LEU A 433 42.93 -38.05 21.99
N GLN A 434 43.00 -38.71 23.16
CA GLN A 434 44.26 -39.03 23.81
C GLN A 434 45.15 -39.96 22.94
N ALA A 435 44.52 -40.95 22.31
CA ALA A 435 45.29 -41.88 21.44
C ALA A 435 45.83 -41.15 20.20
N VAL A 436 45.00 -40.30 19.56
CA VAL A 436 45.41 -39.49 18.41
C VAL A 436 46.50 -38.50 18.78
N CYS A 437 46.38 -37.79 19.91
CA CYS A 437 47.42 -36.88 20.41
C CYS A 437 48.73 -37.60 20.66
N THR A 438 48.71 -38.80 21.30
CA THR A 438 49.88 -39.59 21.56
C THR A 438 50.60 -40.00 20.27
N GLN A 439 49.83 -40.48 19.28
CA GLN A 439 50.35 -40.85 17.96
C GLN A 439 51.01 -39.66 17.25
N VAL A 440 50.39 -38.48 17.26
CA VAL A 440 50.96 -37.28 16.64
C VAL A 440 52.19 -36.80 17.41
N ILE A 441 52.16 -36.76 18.74
CA ILE A 441 53.31 -36.38 19.57
C ILE A 441 54.51 -37.31 19.30
N ASP A 442 54.32 -38.64 19.23
CA ASP A 442 55.40 -39.61 18.99
C ASP A 442 56.11 -39.37 17.65
N ARG A 443 55.36 -38.91 16.61
CA ARG A 443 55.91 -38.53 15.29
C ARG A 443 56.91 -37.38 15.38
N TYR A 444 56.70 -36.44 16.28
CA TYR A 444 57.54 -35.24 16.43
C TYR A 444 58.49 -35.31 17.65
N ARG A 445 58.57 -36.45 18.36
CA ARG A 445 59.38 -36.61 19.57
C ARG A 445 60.87 -36.28 19.34
N GLN A 446 61.40 -36.65 18.19
CA GLN A 446 62.81 -36.35 17.85
C GLN A 446 63.00 -34.83 17.62
N VAL A 447 62.09 -34.19 16.93
CA VAL A 447 62.14 -32.75 16.69
C VAL A 447 62.00 -31.95 17.99
N CYS A 448 61.14 -32.40 18.92
CA CYS A 448 61.06 -31.84 20.27
C CYS A 448 62.40 -32.01 21.06
N ALA A 449 63.04 -33.19 20.99
CA ALA A 449 64.31 -33.42 21.64
C ALA A 449 65.42 -32.54 21.06
N GLU A 450 65.50 -32.40 19.74
CA GLU A 450 66.48 -31.54 19.05
C GLU A 450 66.34 -30.07 19.42
N LYS A 451 65.11 -29.60 19.59
CA LYS A 451 64.80 -28.23 20.00
C LYS A 451 64.66 -28.01 21.51
N LEU A 452 64.93 -29.05 22.31
CA LEU A 452 64.82 -29.06 23.78
C LEU A 452 63.39 -28.61 24.25
N ILE A 453 62.38 -28.87 23.46
CA ILE A 453 60.96 -28.49 23.76
C ILE A 453 60.39 -29.55 24.72
N GLN A 454 59.79 -29.06 25.81
CA GLN A 454 59.04 -29.91 26.74
C GLN A 454 57.63 -30.05 26.26
N ILE A 455 57.12 -31.26 26.00
CA ILE A 455 55.79 -31.56 25.58
C ILE A 455 55.04 -32.38 26.63
N SER A 456 53.83 -32.00 26.97
CA SER A 456 52.94 -32.73 27.90
C SER A 456 51.57 -32.96 27.30
N LEU A 457 50.92 -34.05 27.70
CA LEU A 457 49.55 -34.39 27.35
C LEU A 457 48.82 -34.81 28.62
N GLU A 458 47.70 -34.15 28.88
CA GLU A 458 46.82 -34.39 30.03
C GLU A 458 45.37 -34.58 29.62
N GLY A 459 44.67 -35.51 30.30
CA GLY A 459 43.26 -35.77 30.08
C GLY A 459 42.94 -36.75 28.95
N GLU A 460 41.70 -37.16 28.89
CA GLU A 460 41.15 -38.07 27.87
C GLU A 460 39.72 -37.70 27.50
N ALA A 461 39.35 -37.96 26.26
CA ALA A 461 37.95 -37.88 25.79
C ALA A 461 37.77 -38.71 24.53
N VAL A 462 36.53 -39.14 24.31
CA VAL A 462 36.09 -39.78 23.07
C VAL A 462 35.16 -38.81 22.34
N VAL A 463 35.43 -38.59 21.05
CA VAL A 463 34.63 -37.72 20.20
C VAL A 463 34.11 -38.50 19.00
N LYS A 464 32.96 -38.14 18.51
CA LYS A 464 32.40 -38.71 17.28
C LYS A 464 32.91 -37.93 16.08
N ALA A 465 33.88 -38.48 15.37
CA ALA A 465 34.57 -37.81 14.26
C ALA A 465 35.21 -38.85 13.30
N ASP A 466 35.83 -38.36 12.24
CA ASP A 466 36.70 -39.20 11.38
C ASP A 466 38.09 -39.22 11.98
N PRO A 467 38.66 -40.43 12.25
CA PRO A 467 39.98 -40.56 12.88
C PRO A 467 41.09 -39.84 12.11
N SER A 468 41.10 -39.98 10.78
CA SER A 468 42.15 -39.38 9.94
C SER A 468 42.03 -37.86 9.86
N LEU A 469 40.80 -37.32 9.82
CA LEU A 469 40.59 -35.88 9.85
C LEU A 469 40.93 -35.28 11.22
N MET A 470 40.62 -35.98 12.31
CA MET A 470 40.98 -35.53 13.65
C MET A 470 42.50 -35.56 13.88
N GLU A 471 43.17 -36.61 13.39
CA GLU A 471 44.63 -36.65 13.37
C GLU A 471 45.21 -35.45 12.62
N ARG A 472 44.63 -35.10 11.47
CA ARG A 472 45.04 -33.93 10.65
C ARG A 472 44.86 -32.60 11.39
N VAL A 473 43.77 -32.43 12.16
CA VAL A 473 43.55 -31.24 12.99
C VAL A 473 44.66 -31.10 14.03
N ILE A 474 44.92 -32.19 14.78
CA ILE A 474 45.93 -32.19 15.86
C ILE A 474 47.34 -32.01 15.29
N ASP A 475 47.65 -32.66 14.16
CA ASP A 475 48.91 -32.50 13.44
C ASP A 475 49.15 -31.04 13.02
N ASN A 476 48.19 -30.41 12.38
CA ASN A 476 48.27 -29.00 11.96
C ASN A 476 48.45 -28.03 13.15
N LEU A 477 47.74 -28.28 14.25
CA LEU A 477 47.90 -27.48 15.46
C LEU A 477 49.27 -27.68 16.12
N LEU A 478 49.77 -28.94 16.19
CA LEU A 478 51.03 -29.25 16.79
C LEU A 478 52.23 -28.74 15.94
N VAL A 479 52.19 -28.90 14.62
CA VAL A 479 53.20 -28.34 13.71
C VAL A 479 53.28 -26.82 13.86
N ASN A 480 52.11 -26.15 13.89
CA ASN A 480 52.08 -24.70 14.12
C ASN A 480 52.70 -24.32 15.48
N ALA A 481 52.44 -25.09 16.53
CA ALA A 481 53.03 -24.87 17.85
C ALA A 481 54.55 -25.09 17.83
N LEU A 482 55.05 -26.18 17.19
CA LEU A 482 56.46 -26.47 17.06
C LEU A 482 57.23 -25.39 16.28
N ASP A 483 56.63 -24.83 15.26
CA ASP A 483 57.25 -23.77 14.46
C ASP A 483 57.35 -22.43 15.21
N ASN A 484 56.42 -22.17 16.14
CA ASN A 484 56.33 -20.92 16.90
C ASN A 484 56.87 -21.03 18.33
N THR A 485 57.31 -22.23 18.79
CA THR A 485 57.94 -22.43 20.11
C THR A 485 59.46 -22.23 20.01
N PRO A 486 60.01 -21.34 20.83
CA PRO A 486 61.50 -21.20 20.90
C PRO A 486 62.18 -22.45 21.45
N GLU A 487 63.46 -22.57 21.19
CA GLU A 487 64.33 -23.65 21.79
C GLU A 487 64.22 -23.60 23.31
N GLY A 488 64.02 -24.74 23.94
CA GLY A 488 63.81 -24.88 25.39
C GLY A 488 62.41 -24.49 25.86
N GLY A 489 61.46 -24.18 24.94
CA GLY A 489 60.10 -23.82 25.27
C GLY A 489 59.18 -24.97 25.66
N ARG A 490 57.88 -24.69 25.85
CA ARG A 490 56.89 -25.67 26.32
C ARG A 490 55.72 -25.77 25.40
N ILE A 491 55.21 -27.00 25.16
CA ILE A 491 53.93 -27.26 24.48
C ILE A 491 53.13 -28.17 25.41
N GLY A 492 51.90 -27.76 25.71
CA GLY A 492 50.95 -28.50 26.54
C GLY A 492 49.66 -28.81 25.79
N LEU A 493 49.28 -30.08 25.72
CA LEU A 493 47.98 -30.51 25.22
C LEU A 493 47.13 -30.91 26.43
N GLU A 494 45.92 -30.34 26.50
CA GLU A 494 44.97 -30.62 27.57
C GLU A 494 43.60 -30.98 26.97
N ILE A 495 43.01 -32.06 27.45
CA ILE A 495 41.69 -32.55 27.08
C ILE A 495 40.84 -32.54 28.34
N SER A 496 39.90 -31.56 28.43
CA SER A 496 39.07 -31.42 29.63
C SER A 496 37.67 -30.89 29.27
N ALA A 497 36.63 -31.43 29.96
CA ALA A 497 35.25 -30.92 29.93
C ALA A 497 34.71 -30.57 28.54
N GLY A 498 34.91 -31.42 27.53
CA GLY A 498 34.45 -31.17 26.15
C GLY A 498 35.27 -30.14 25.39
N THR A 499 36.49 -29.85 25.85
CA THR A 499 37.40 -28.90 25.20
C THR A 499 38.78 -29.55 25.03
N PHE A 500 39.33 -29.47 23.84
CA PHE A 500 40.73 -29.68 23.57
C PHE A 500 41.46 -28.36 23.55
N SER A 501 42.60 -28.26 24.18
CA SER A 501 43.47 -27.08 24.11
C SER A 501 44.90 -27.45 23.89
N LEU A 502 45.59 -26.67 23.08
CA LEU A 502 47.03 -26.79 22.81
C LEU A 502 47.68 -25.44 23.10
N PHE A 503 48.52 -25.43 24.13
CA PHE A 503 49.33 -24.29 24.52
C PHE A 503 50.73 -24.40 23.90
N ASN A 504 51.26 -23.31 23.40
CA ASN A 504 52.67 -23.16 23.09
C ASN A 504 53.23 -21.87 23.70
N SER A 505 54.43 -22.00 24.32
CA SER A 505 55.17 -20.83 24.80
C SER A 505 55.81 -20.07 23.65
N GLY A 506 55.94 -18.74 23.78
CA GLY A 506 56.63 -17.92 22.80
C GLY A 506 55.82 -16.68 22.33
N SER A 507 55.86 -16.44 21.04
CA SER A 507 55.27 -15.22 20.47
C SER A 507 53.74 -15.15 20.60
N HIS A 508 53.20 -13.96 20.86
CA HIS A 508 51.77 -13.70 20.88
C HIS A 508 51.25 -13.36 19.49
N ILE A 509 49.99 -13.67 19.24
CA ILE A 509 49.29 -13.29 18.03
C ILE A 509 48.71 -11.88 18.25
N PRO A 510 48.89 -10.86 17.34
CA PRO A 510 48.23 -9.61 17.45
C PRO A 510 46.69 -9.78 17.54
N GLU A 511 46.02 -9.10 18.46
CA GLU A 511 44.58 -9.30 18.71
C GLU A 511 43.72 -9.16 17.45
N GLU A 512 44.04 -8.20 16.59
CA GLU A 512 43.39 -7.96 15.31
C GLU A 512 43.58 -9.12 14.29
N LYS A 513 44.56 -10.02 14.49
CA LYS A 513 44.84 -11.14 13.60
C LYS A 513 44.36 -12.50 14.13
N ILE A 514 43.84 -12.59 15.35
CA ILE A 514 43.39 -13.85 15.97
C ILE A 514 42.35 -14.59 15.13
N GLU A 515 41.41 -13.86 14.49
CA GLU A 515 40.42 -14.44 13.58
C GLU A 515 40.99 -14.72 12.19
N GLU A 516 41.95 -13.89 11.73
CA GLU A 516 42.53 -14.00 10.40
C GLU A 516 43.48 -15.19 10.23
N ILE A 517 44.16 -15.66 11.30
CA ILE A 517 45.10 -16.78 11.22
C ILE A 517 44.46 -18.09 10.73
N TRP A 518 43.12 -18.21 10.85
CA TRP A 518 42.37 -19.36 10.38
C TRP A 518 42.00 -19.29 8.90
N LEU A 519 42.29 -18.15 8.22
CA LEU A 519 42.07 -18.00 6.80
C LEU A 519 43.23 -18.55 5.99
N PRO A 520 42.96 -19.13 4.80
CA PRO A 520 44.03 -19.67 3.95
C PRO A 520 45.08 -18.60 3.60
N TYR A 521 46.35 -19.00 3.57
CA TYR A 521 47.51 -18.17 3.21
C TYR A 521 47.77 -16.98 4.14
N LYS A 522 47.18 -16.91 5.30
CA LYS A 522 47.53 -15.90 6.30
C LYS A 522 48.74 -16.38 7.10
N LYS A 523 49.82 -15.65 6.95
CA LYS A 523 51.06 -15.89 7.73
C LYS A 523 51.23 -14.78 8.76
N GLY A 524 51.78 -15.11 9.93
CA GLY A 524 52.24 -14.11 10.91
C GLY A 524 53.29 -13.18 10.27
N ASP A 525 53.86 -12.26 11.02
CA ASP A 525 54.72 -11.18 10.55
C ASP A 525 55.67 -11.53 9.39
N GLU A 526 55.57 -10.80 8.27
CA GLU A 526 56.45 -10.85 7.10
C GLU A 526 57.91 -10.49 7.43
N SER A 527 58.18 -9.96 8.62
CA SER A 527 59.52 -9.47 9.04
C SER A 527 60.53 -10.57 9.42
N ARG A 528 60.10 -11.82 9.57
CA ARG A 528 60.98 -12.94 9.90
C ARG A 528 61.06 -13.93 8.73
N GLY A 529 61.92 -13.67 7.77
CA GLY A 529 62.15 -14.42 6.53
C GLY A 529 62.49 -15.89 6.64
N ARG A 530 61.94 -16.70 7.55
CA ARG A 530 62.16 -18.12 7.75
C ARG A 530 60.96 -18.91 8.29
N THR A 531 59.74 -18.48 8.09
CA THR A 531 58.58 -19.33 8.42
C THR A 531 58.38 -20.39 7.34
N LYS A 532 58.62 -21.65 7.69
CA LYS A 532 58.59 -22.84 6.82
C LYS A 532 57.17 -23.24 6.38
N GLY A 533 56.10 -22.69 6.92
CA GLY A 533 54.72 -23.15 6.68
C GLY A 533 54.05 -22.58 5.42
N THR A 534 53.14 -23.34 4.82
CA THR A 534 52.35 -22.97 3.65
C THR A 534 51.25 -21.94 3.96
N GLY A 535 50.85 -21.81 5.24
CA GLY A 535 49.72 -21.00 5.69
C GLY A 535 48.35 -21.65 5.41
N LEU A 536 48.32 -22.95 5.07
CA LEU A 536 47.10 -23.71 4.84
C LEU A 536 46.72 -24.59 6.04
N GLY A 537 47.65 -24.99 6.89
CA GLY A 537 47.40 -25.95 7.97
C GLY A 537 46.29 -25.54 8.94
N LEU A 538 46.28 -24.26 9.42
CA LEU A 538 45.19 -23.77 10.27
C LEU A 538 43.87 -23.65 9.53
N ALA A 539 43.87 -23.33 8.24
CA ALA A 539 42.68 -23.30 7.42
C ALA A 539 42.08 -24.69 7.21
N ILE A 540 42.91 -25.70 6.99
CA ILE A 540 42.49 -27.11 6.91
C ILE A 540 41.89 -27.53 8.25
N ALA A 541 42.59 -27.26 9.39
CA ALA A 541 42.08 -27.57 10.72
C ALA A 541 40.71 -26.90 10.98
N ARG A 542 40.56 -25.63 10.64
CA ARG A 542 39.30 -24.91 10.70
C ARG A 542 38.21 -25.63 9.90
N THR A 543 38.43 -25.91 8.60
CA THR A 543 37.45 -26.53 7.73
C THR A 543 37.00 -27.89 8.28
N ILE A 544 37.92 -28.70 8.81
CA ILE A 544 37.60 -29.97 9.46
C ILE A 544 36.76 -29.77 10.72
N LEU A 545 37.11 -28.82 11.60
CA LEU A 545 36.38 -28.52 12.82
C LEU A 545 34.95 -28.00 12.51
N GLU A 546 34.78 -27.14 11.49
CA GLU A 546 33.50 -26.68 11.02
C GLU A 546 32.63 -27.82 10.47
N LEU A 547 33.21 -28.80 9.80
CA LEU A 547 32.56 -30.01 9.29
C LEU A 547 31.92 -30.85 10.40
N PHE A 548 32.59 -30.94 11.57
CA PHE A 548 32.05 -31.61 12.76
C PHE A 548 31.25 -30.69 13.68
N HIS A 549 30.99 -29.43 13.28
CA HIS A 549 30.30 -28.42 14.09
C HIS A 549 31.00 -28.11 15.42
N PHE A 550 32.31 -28.23 15.49
CA PHE A 550 33.09 -27.88 16.65
C PHE A 550 33.44 -26.40 16.64
N SER A 551 33.23 -25.73 17.77
CA SER A 551 33.69 -24.34 17.94
C SER A 551 35.19 -24.34 18.18
N TYR A 552 35.90 -23.42 17.60
CA TYR A 552 37.36 -23.31 17.68
C TYR A 552 37.81 -21.87 17.88
N GLY A 553 39.05 -21.70 18.28
CA GLY A 553 39.66 -20.38 18.42
C GLY A 553 41.08 -20.41 18.91
N ALA A 554 41.66 -19.22 19.02
CA ALA A 554 42.96 -19.02 19.65
C ALA A 554 42.85 -17.86 20.66
N LYS A 555 43.71 -17.88 21.68
CA LYS A 555 43.82 -16.81 22.67
C LYS A 555 45.27 -16.65 23.13
N ASN A 556 45.71 -15.44 23.36
CA ASN A 556 46.97 -15.15 24.00
C ASN A 556 46.87 -15.40 25.51
N THR A 557 47.95 -15.89 26.09
CA THR A 557 48.15 -16.03 27.53
C THR A 557 49.41 -15.25 27.94
N GLY A 558 49.71 -15.13 29.23
CA GLY A 558 50.90 -14.38 29.68
C GLY A 558 52.23 -14.94 29.15
N GLU A 559 52.30 -16.23 28.78
CA GLU A 559 53.50 -16.92 28.37
C GLU A 559 53.51 -17.43 26.91
N GLY A 560 52.40 -17.27 26.19
CA GLY A 560 52.28 -17.78 24.83
C GLY A 560 50.87 -17.78 24.28
N VAL A 561 50.54 -18.74 23.43
CA VAL A 561 49.25 -18.85 22.75
C VAL A 561 48.58 -20.18 23.07
N VAL A 562 47.25 -20.17 23.19
CA VAL A 562 46.42 -21.39 23.30
C VAL A 562 45.52 -21.47 22.09
N PHE A 563 45.61 -22.54 21.32
CA PHE A 563 44.63 -22.97 20.32
C PHE A 563 43.66 -23.95 20.98
N TRP A 564 42.38 -23.83 20.71
CA TRP A 564 41.37 -24.69 21.34
C TRP A 564 40.23 -25.01 20.37
N PHE A 565 39.58 -26.14 20.59
CA PHE A 565 38.26 -26.44 20.03
C PHE A 565 37.37 -27.12 21.06
N LYS A 566 36.07 -26.89 20.93
CA LYS A 566 35.07 -27.54 21.78
C LYS A 566 34.31 -28.58 20.99
N PHE A 567 34.14 -29.73 21.58
CA PHE A 567 33.45 -30.86 21.02
C PHE A 567 32.25 -31.25 21.90
N ILE A 568 31.24 -31.88 21.30
CA ILE A 568 30.07 -32.41 22.03
C ILE A 568 30.44 -33.84 22.45
N ILE A 569 30.31 -34.13 23.75
CA ILE A 569 30.54 -35.45 24.34
C ILE A 569 29.35 -36.34 24.11
#